data_eed34e3e52acabab632f1356c9c13f49
#
_entry.id   eed34e3e52acabab632f1356c9c13f49
#
_cell.length_a   1.000
_cell.length_b   1.000
_cell.length_c   1.000
_cell.angle_alpha   90.00
_cell.angle_beta   90.00
_cell.angle_gamma   90.00
#
_symmetry.space_group_name_H-M   'P 1'
#
loop_
_entity.id
_entity.type
_entity.pdbx_description
1 polymer ?
#
loop_
_entity_poly.entity_id
_entity_poly.type
_entity_poly.pdbx_seq_one_letter_code
_entity_poly.pdbx_strand_id
1 'polypeptide(L)'
;MRFHELKLASINNTLRNLWRDVYAGSDISHIHIRSDPSDEPGESLRRKYRYRVLMVRGDVEHEMRGRCSAGQRVLACLLIRLALAEHFCAKCGVMALDEPTSNLDSANSIGFADALVRLIERRRGQKGFQLLLITHDKDLVERLGRLTNTDRYYVVYKDKQQHSTITQMSFDNQ
;
A
#
# COMPACT_ATOMS: atom_id res chain seq x y z
N MET A 1 -22.36 9.35 -12.95
CA MET A 1 -22.64 8.52 -11.77
C MET A 1 -22.11 7.10 -11.96
N ARG A 2 -22.59 6.35 -12.92
CA ARG A 2 -22.24 4.93 -13.13
C ARG A 2 -20.73 4.63 -13.19
N PHE A 3 -19.93 5.50 -13.81
CA PHE A 3 -18.47 5.30 -13.92
C PHE A 3 -17.74 5.45 -12.56
N HIS A 4 -18.10 6.46 -11.76
CA HIS A 4 -17.52 6.67 -10.43
C HIS A 4 -17.83 5.50 -9.49
N GLU A 5 -19.08 5.05 -9.46
CA GLU A 5 -19.52 3.91 -8.64
C GLU A 5 -18.82 2.62 -9.05
N LEU A 6 -18.71 2.34 -10.36
CA LEU A 6 -18.00 1.17 -10.88
C LEU A 6 -16.51 1.19 -10.52
N LYS A 7 -15.86 2.35 -10.64
CA LYS A 7 -14.45 2.51 -10.26
C LYS A 7 -14.25 2.31 -8.77
N LEU A 8 -15.11 2.91 -7.94
CA LEU A 8 -15.03 2.77 -6.50
C LEU A 8 -15.28 1.32 -6.05
N ALA A 9 -16.24 0.64 -6.66
CA ALA A 9 -16.49 -0.79 -6.41
C ALA A 9 -15.28 -1.66 -6.73
N SER A 10 -14.62 -1.38 -7.87
CA SER A 10 -13.40 -2.09 -8.28
C SER A 10 -12.24 -1.85 -7.30
N ILE A 11 -12.02 -0.59 -6.88
CA ILE A 11 -11.00 -0.22 -5.88
C ILE A 11 -11.29 -0.92 -4.55
N ASN A 12 -12.54 -0.92 -4.11
CA ASN A 12 -12.96 -1.57 -2.86
C ASN A 12 -12.78 -3.08 -2.89
N ASN A 13 -12.96 -3.72 -4.04
CA ASN A 13 -12.67 -5.14 -4.19
C ASN A 13 -11.18 -5.44 -4.01
N THR A 14 -10.31 -4.67 -4.66
CA THR A 14 -8.85 -4.77 -4.47
C THR A 14 -8.46 -4.49 -3.03
N LEU A 15 -9.01 -3.44 -2.42
CA LEU A 15 -8.71 -3.06 -1.04
C LEU A 15 -9.13 -4.14 -0.03
N ARG A 16 -10.29 -4.76 -0.24
CA ARG A 16 -10.77 -5.88 0.58
C ARG A 16 -9.83 -7.07 0.51
N ASN A 17 -9.37 -7.42 -0.68
CA ASN A 17 -8.44 -8.52 -0.86
C ASN A 17 -7.08 -8.22 -0.22
N LEU A 18 -6.53 -7.03 -0.45
CA LEU A 18 -5.28 -6.60 0.17
C LEU A 18 -5.37 -6.61 1.71
N TRP A 19 -6.49 -6.14 2.28
CA TRP A 19 -6.67 -6.17 3.72
C TRP A 19 -6.64 -7.58 4.28
N ARG A 20 -7.40 -8.50 3.68
CA ARG A 20 -7.44 -9.91 4.10
C ARG A 20 -6.09 -10.62 3.98
N ASP A 21 -5.31 -10.23 2.98
CA ASP A 21 -4.00 -10.82 2.73
C ASP A 21 -2.92 -10.33 3.69
N VAL A 22 -3.05 -9.11 4.21
CA VAL A 22 -1.99 -8.43 4.98
C VAL A 22 -2.32 -8.32 6.46
N TYR A 23 -3.58 -8.03 6.80
CA TYR A 23 -3.95 -7.79 8.18
C TYR A 23 -3.96 -9.08 9.00
N ALA A 24 -3.05 -9.14 9.98
CA ALA A 24 -2.89 -10.33 10.83
C ALA A 24 -3.92 -10.43 11.97
N GLY A 25 -4.65 -9.34 12.26
CA GLY A 25 -5.70 -9.33 13.29
C GLY A 25 -7.00 -9.97 12.81
N SER A 26 -7.86 -10.34 13.75
CA SER A 26 -9.17 -10.97 13.47
C SER A 26 -10.37 -10.06 13.77
N ASP A 27 -10.12 -8.86 14.32
CA ASP A 27 -11.18 -7.93 14.75
C ASP A 27 -11.80 -7.13 13.59
N ILE A 28 -11.09 -6.95 12.46
CA ILE A 28 -11.57 -6.25 11.28
C ILE A 28 -11.52 -7.20 10.09
N SER A 29 -12.67 -7.59 9.57
CA SER A 29 -12.78 -8.53 8.45
C SER A 29 -12.32 -7.90 7.12
N HIS A 30 -12.63 -6.62 6.91
CA HIS A 30 -12.18 -5.85 5.76
C HIS A 30 -12.41 -4.35 5.95
N ILE A 31 -11.82 -3.56 5.06
CA ILE A 31 -12.05 -2.12 4.95
C ILE A 31 -12.54 -1.78 3.54
N HIS A 32 -13.26 -0.67 3.42
CA HIS A 32 -13.69 -0.15 2.14
C HIS A 32 -13.91 1.37 2.18
N ILE A 33 -13.95 2.00 1.03
CA ILE A 33 -14.20 3.43 0.87
C ILE A 33 -15.66 3.61 0.48
N ARG A 34 -16.37 4.47 1.20
CA ARG A 34 -17.71 4.94 0.86
C ARG A 34 -17.64 6.38 0.37
N SER A 35 -18.36 6.69 -0.68
CA SER A 35 -18.54 8.06 -1.17
C SER A 35 -19.99 8.46 -0.97
N ASP A 36 -20.20 9.56 -0.27
CA ASP A 36 -21.51 10.17 -0.09
C ASP A 36 -21.55 11.48 -0.90
N PRO A 37 -22.68 11.83 -1.52
CA PRO A 37 -22.85 13.17 -2.11
C PRO A 37 -22.63 14.22 -1.03
N SER A 38 -21.93 15.29 -1.35
CA SER A 38 -21.80 16.44 -0.44
C SER A 38 -22.95 17.40 -0.66
N ASP A 39 -23.70 17.69 0.40
CA ASP A 39 -24.82 18.64 0.38
C ASP A 39 -24.35 20.12 0.47
N GLU A 40 -23.06 20.39 0.40
CA GLU A 40 -22.56 21.77 0.42
C GLU A 40 -23.01 22.51 -0.84
N PRO A 41 -23.77 23.62 -0.69
CA PRO A 41 -24.15 24.47 -1.80
C PRO A 41 -22.88 25.13 -2.37
N GLY A 42 -22.45 24.70 -3.51
CA GLY A 42 -21.32 25.26 -4.23
C GLY A 42 -21.74 25.67 -5.62
N GLU A 43 -21.28 26.83 -6.07
CA GLU A 43 -21.52 27.41 -7.41
C GLU A 43 -20.94 26.56 -8.56
N SER A 44 -20.41 25.38 -8.29
CA SER A 44 -19.79 24.52 -9.28
C SER A 44 -20.77 23.44 -9.77
N LEU A 45 -20.95 23.33 -11.09
CA LEU A 45 -21.64 22.24 -11.78
C LEU A 45 -21.07 20.84 -11.50
N ARG A 46 -19.96 20.72 -10.77
CA ARG A 46 -19.32 19.46 -10.38
C ARG A 46 -19.82 19.02 -9.02
N ARG A 47 -20.45 17.85 -8.98
CA ARG A 47 -20.82 17.20 -7.72
C ARG A 47 -19.59 16.94 -6.86
N LYS A 48 -19.60 17.43 -5.63
CA LYS A 48 -18.59 17.13 -4.62
C LYS A 48 -18.97 15.81 -3.94
N TYR A 49 -17.99 14.98 -3.64
CA TYR A 49 -18.17 13.74 -2.89
C TYR A 49 -17.36 13.79 -1.61
N ARG A 50 -17.97 13.33 -0.53
CA ARG A 50 -17.27 13.11 0.74
C ARG A 50 -16.89 11.63 0.82
N TYR A 51 -15.59 11.35 0.97
CA TYR A 51 -15.09 9.99 1.09
C TYR A 51 -14.83 9.65 2.55
N ARG A 52 -15.28 8.46 2.97
CA ARG A 52 -15.03 7.91 4.30
C ARG A 52 -14.46 6.50 4.16
N VAL A 53 -13.53 6.14 5.06
CA VAL A 53 -13.02 4.78 5.16
C VAL A 53 -13.81 4.08 6.25
N LEU A 54 -14.45 2.98 5.89
CA LEU A 54 -15.21 2.14 6.78
C LEU A 54 -14.45 0.83 7.02
N MET A 55 -14.53 0.35 8.25
CA MET A 55 -14.05 -0.97 8.67
C MET A 55 -15.23 -1.82 9.11
N VAL A 56 -15.19 -3.10 8.80
CA VAL A 56 -16.23 -4.06 9.17
C VAL A 56 -15.72 -4.95 10.30
N ARG A 57 -16.42 -4.93 11.43
CA ARG A 57 -16.20 -5.79 12.60
C ARG A 57 -17.41 -6.66 12.81
N GLY A 58 -17.26 -7.98 12.60
CA GLY A 58 -18.41 -8.86 12.48
C GLY A 58 -19.30 -8.40 11.32
N ASP A 59 -20.58 -8.10 11.61
CA ASP A 59 -21.57 -7.64 10.63
C ASP A 59 -21.83 -6.12 10.70
N VAL A 60 -21.01 -5.36 11.48
CA VAL A 60 -21.25 -3.93 11.69
C VAL A 60 -20.16 -3.10 11.01
N GLU A 61 -20.62 -2.10 10.26
CA GLU A 61 -19.73 -1.10 9.66
C GLU A 61 -19.46 0.05 10.63
N HIS A 62 -18.21 0.40 10.78
CA HIS A 62 -17.76 1.54 11.58
C HIS A 62 -16.88 2.47 10.76
N GLU A 63 -17.02 3.77 10.95
CA GLU A 63 -16.06 4.71 10.41
C GLU A 63 -14.69 4.49 11.09
N MET A 64 -13.64 4.37 10.30
CA MET A 64 -12.30 4.06 10.79
C MET A 64 -11.67 5.25 11.55
N ARG A 65 -12.08 6.47 11.20
CA ARG A 65 -11.58 7.70 11.83
C ARG A 65 -11.88 7.73 13.33
N GLY A 66 -10.82 7.79 14.14
CA GLY A 66 -10.92 7.84 15.61
C GLY A 66 -11.33 6.53 16.30
N ARG A 67 -11.47 5.42 15.54
CA ARG A 67 -11.93 4.12 16.07
C ARG A 67 -11.00 2.95 15.74
N CYS A 68 -9.82 3.23 15.22
CA CYS A 68 -8.79 2.23 14.91
C CYS A 68 -7.49 2.56 15.63
N SER A 69 -6.64 1.55 15.83
CA SER A 69 -5.29 1.72 16.37
C SER A 69 -4.40 2.50 15.40
N ALA A 70 -3.25 2.99 15.89
CA ALA A 70 -2.27 3.67 15.04
C ALA A 70 -1.75 2.76 13.92
N GLY A 71 -1.41 1.50 14.23
CA GLY A 71 -0.96 0.52 13.24
C GLY A 71 -2.03 0.18 12.20
N GLN A 72 -3.29 -0.05 12.64
CA GLN A 72 -4.41 -0.26 11.72
C GLN A 72 -4.62 0.91 10.75
N ARG A 73 -4.44 2.15 11.24
CA ARG A 73 -4.54 3.36 10.40
C ARG A 73 -3.43 3.42 9.37
N VAL A 74 -2.19 3.17 9.78
CA VAL A 74 -1.04 3.17 8.86
C VAL A 74 -1.22 2.11 7.80
N LEU A 75 -1.57 0.88 8.20
CA LEU A 75 -1.84 -0.21 7.28
C LEU A 75 -2.95 0.14 6.29
N ALA A 76 -4.08 0.68 6.78
CA ALA A 76 -5.18 1.10 5.91
C ALA A 76 -4.74 2.16 4.88
N CYS A 77 -4.00 3.19 5.30
CA CYS A 77 -3.47 4.21 4.40
C CYS A 77 -2.57 3.61 3.32
N LEU A 78 -1.71 2.67 3.70
CA LEU A 78 -0.79 1.99 2.78
C LEU A 78 -1.55 1.14 1.75
N LEU A 79 -2.50 0.32 2.21
CA LEU A 79 -3.29 -0.54 1.32
C LEU A 79 -4.23 0.25 0.41
N ILE A 80 -4.79 1.37 0.89
CA ILE A 80 -5.56 2.30 0.05
C ILE A 80 -4.68 2.86 -1.06
N ARG A 81 -3.45 3.32 -0.75
CA ARG A 81 -2.50 3.81 -1.76
C ARG A 81 -2.19 2.74 -2.81
N LEU A 82 -1.95 1.49 -2.40
CA LEU A 82 -1.71 0.38 -3.32
C LEU A 82 -2.94 0.11 -4.19
N ALA A 83 -4.14 0.04 -3.62
CA ALA A 83 -5.37 -0.18 -4.37
C ALA A 83 -5.63 0.93 -5.39
N LEU A 84 -5.43 2.20 -5.01
CA LEU A 84 -5.55 3.34 -5.91
C LEU A 84 -4.49 3.29 -7.03
N ALA A 85 -3.24 2.94 -6.70
CA ALA A 85 -2.17 2.81 -7.68
C ALA A 85 -2.47 1.69 -8.69
N GLU A 86 -3.02 0.55 -8.28
CA GLU A 86 -3.44 -0.50 -9.21
C GLU A 86 -4.50 -0.01 -10.22
N HIS A 87 -5.42 0.83 -9.77
CA HIS A 87 -6.54 1.26 -10.62
C HIS A 87 -6.29 2.51 -11.45
N PHE A 88 -5.48 3.44 -10.96
CA PHE A 88 -5.21 4.70 -11.64
C PHE A 88 -3.85 4.74 -12.33
N CYS A 89 -2.86 4.03 -11.78
CA CYS A 89 -1.51 3.99 -12.31
C CYS A 89 -1.22 2.71 -13.10
N ALA A 90 -2.23 2.06 -13.66
CA ALA A 90 -2.06 0.83 -14.45
C ALA A 90 -1.08 1.00 -15.63
N LYS A 91 -0.94 2.22 -16.15
CA LYS A 91 0.03 2.58 -17.21
C LYS A 91 1.28 3.29 -16.67
N CYS A 92 1.37 3.51 -15.36
CA CYS A 92 2.54 4.15 -14.75
C CYS A 92 3.66 3.11 -14.63
N GLY A 93 4.82 3.40 -15.18
CA GLY A 93 5.96 2.52 -15.17
C GLY A 93 6.70 2.47 -13.83
N VAL A 94 6.53 3.46 -12.94
CA VAL A 94 7.29 3.54 -11.69
C VAL A 94 6.33 3.72 -10.50
N MET A 95 6.56 2.93 -9.46
CA MET A 95 5.93 3.09 -8.15
C MET A 95 7.03 3.21 -7.10
N ALA A 96 6.97 4.26 -6.28
CA ALA A 96 7.91 4.47 -5.17
C ALA A 96 7.20 4.35 -3.82
N LEU A 97 7.81 3.63 -2.91
CA LEU A 97 7.37 3.47 -1.52
C LEU A 97 8.54 3.86 -0.61
N ASP A 98 8.28 4.80 0.28
CA ASP A 98 9.25 5.29 1.25
C ASP A 98 8.82 4.85 2.65
N GLU A 99 9.69 4.11 3.33
CA GLU A 99 9.52 3.57 4.68
C GLU A 99 8.13 2.95 4.95
N PRO A 100 7.65 2.01 4.11
CA PRO A 100 6.26 1.56 4.19
C PRO A 100 5.96 0.74 5.46
N THR A 101 6.96 0.13 6.10
CA THR A 101 6.78 -0.75 7.26
C THR A 101 7.10 -0.11 8.61
N SER A 102 7.60 1.13 8.64
CA SER A 102 8.12 1.80 9.85
C SER A 102 7.17 1.83 11.05
N ASN A 103 5.86 1.71 10.83
CA ASN A 103 4.85 1.72 11.90
C ASN A 103 3.97 0.46 11.89
N LEU A 104 4.42 -0.60 11.26
CA LEU A 104 3.75 -1.90 11.27
C LEU A 104 4.42 -2.83 12.29
N ASP A 105 3.64 -3.70 12.89
CA ASP A 105 4.19 -4.83 13.62
C ASP A 105 4.75 -5.90 12.66
N SER A 106 5.51 -6.85 13.19
CA SER A 106 6.20 -7.87 12.39
C SER A 106 5.22 -8.68 11.52
N ALA A 107 4.06 -9.07 12.06
CA ALA A 107 3.09 -9.89 11.33
C ALA A 107 2.49 -9.14 10.14
N ASN A 108 2.10 -7.86 10.34
CA ASN A 108 1.60 -7.02 9.27
C ASN A 108 2.69 -6.64 8.25
N SER A 109 3.95 -6.47 8.68
CA SER A 109 5.11 -6.27 7.79
C SER A 109 5.33 -7.47 6.86
N ILE A 110 5.25 -8.68 7.40
CA ILE A 110 5.37 -9.92 6.60
C ILE A 110 4.25 -10.00 5.57
N GLY A 111 3.00 -9.82 5.99
CA GLY A 111 1.85 -9.83 5.07
C GLY A 111 1.96 -8.76 3.98
N PHE A 112 2.46 -7.58 4.34
CA PHE A 112 2.70 -6.50 3.40
C PHE A 112 3.79 -6.85 2.36
N ALA A 113 4.90 -7.46 2.78
CA ALA A 113 5.92 -7.94 1.86
C ALA A 113 5.35 -8.93 0.84
N ASP A 114 4.55 -9.90 1.30
CA ASP A 114 3.90 -10.88 0.43
C ASP A 114 2.90 -10.24 -0.55
N ALA A 115 2.18 -9.20 -0.11
CA ALA A 115 1.29 -8.43 -0.99
C ALA A 115 2.08 -7.66 -2.07
N LEU A 116 3.25 -7.10 -1.72
CA LEU A 116 4.15 -6.45 -2.70
C LEU A 116 4.68 -7.45 -3.73
N VAL A 117 5.07 -8.65 -3.32
CA VAL A 117 5.51 -9.71 -4.26
C VAL A 117 4.39 -10.03 -5.24
N ARG A 118 3.17 -10.27 -4.76
CA ARG A 118 2.01 -10.50 -5.62
C ARG A 118 1.71 -9.34 -6.57
N LEU A 119 1.93 -8.11 -6.14
CA LEU A 119 1.80 -6.92 -6.99
C LEU A 119 2.86 -6.93 -8.11
N ILE A 120 4.13 -7.19 -7.77
CA ILE A 120 5.24 -7.30 -8.72
C ILE A 120 4.96 -8.39 -9.76
N GLU A 121 4.53 -9.57 -9.33
CA GLU A 121 4.20 -10.69 -10.21
C GLU A 121 3.06 -10.36 -11.17
N ARG A 122 1.97 -9.76 -10.68
CA ARG A 122 0.86 -9.31 -11.53
C ARG A 122 1.28 -8.28 -12.57
N ARG A 123 2.29 -7.45 -12.26
CA ARG A 123 2.80 -6.42 -13.16
C ARG A 123 4.03 -6.84 -13.96
N ARG A 124 4.54 -8.06 -13.79
CA ARG A 124 5.73 -8.59 -14.50
C ARG A 124 5.59 -8.53 -16.03
N GLY A 125 4.38 -8.69 -16.56
CA GLY A 125 4.08 -8.54 -18.00
C GLY A 125 4.02 -7.10 -18.51
N GLN A 126 4.00 -6.11 -17.62
CA GLN A 126 3.95 -4.70 -17.98
C GLN A 126 5.36 -4.21 -18.29
N LYS A 127 5.64 -3.91 -19.57
CA LYS A 127 6.94 -3.35 -19.98
C LYS A 127 7.25 -2.05 -19.22
N GLY A 128 8.44 -2.00 -18.62
CA GLY A 128 8.94 -0.82 -17.92
C GLY A 128 8.39 -0.60 -16.52
N PHE A 129 7.69 -1.57 -15.92
CA PHE A 129 7.30 -1.45 -14.52
C PHE A 129 8.50 -1.60 -13.59
N GLN A 130 8.65 -0.65 -12.68
CA GLN A 130 9.67 -0.62 -11.63
C GLN A 130 9.02 -0.30 -10.29
N LEU A 131 9.32 -1.09 -9.26
CA LEU A 131 9.03 -0.76 -7.88
C LEU A 131 10.31 -0.25 -7.22
N LEU A 132 10.30 1.01 -6.76
CA LEU A 132 11.36 1.59 -5.94
C LEU A 132 10.93 1.53 -4.47
N LEU A 133 11.64 0.74 -3.69
CA LEU A 133 11.41 0.61 -2.25
C LEU A 133 12.58 1.24 -1.50
N ILE A 134 12.30 2.21 -0.64
CA ILE A 134 13.28 2.84 0.25
C ILE A 134 12.91 2.41 1.67
N THR A 135 13.85 1.80 2.38
CA THR A 135 13.61 1.34 3.75
C THR A 135 14.92 1.10 4.51
N HIS A 136 14.85 1.19 5.83
CA HIS A 136 15.89 0.74 6.74
C HIS A 136 15.61 -0.64 7.35
N ASP A 137 14.47 -1.24 7.02
CA ASP A 137 14.03 -2.55 7.50
C ASP A 137 14.76 -3.66 6.72
N LYS A 138 15.76 -4.26 7.33
CA LYS A 138 16.58 -5.32 6.72
C LYS A 138 15.78 -6.58 6.47
N ASP A 139 14.86 -6.94 7.37
CA ASP A 139 14.05 -8.15 7.24
C ASP A 139 13.13 -8.04 6.01
N LEU A 140 12.56 -6.86 5.79
CA LEU A 140 11.77 -6.59 4.59
C LEU A 140 12.62 -6.71 3.32
N VAL A 141 13.83 -6.12 3.30
CA VAL A 141 14.75 -6.17 2.15
C VAL A 141 15.13 -7.62 1.83
N GLU A 142 15.56 -8.40 2.85
CA GLU A 142 15.93 -9.80 2.65
C GLU A 142 14.76 -10.65 2.17
N ARG A 143 13.57 -10.47 2.76
CA ARG A 143 12.38 -11.20 2.37
C ARG A 143 12.00 -10.91 0.92
N LEU A 144 11.96 -9.65 0.53
CA LEU A 144 11.66 -9.25 -0.86
C LEU A 144 12.73 -9.78 -1.83
N GLY A 145 14.02 -9.65 -1.50
CA GLY A 145 15.10 -10.18 -2.31
C GLY A 145 14.93 -11.66 -2.62
N ARG A 146 14.67 -12.47 -1.60
CA ARG A 146 14.42 -13.91 -1.75
C ARG A 146 13.18 -14.23 -2.59
N LEU A 147 12.04 -13.56 -2.30
CA LEU A 147 10.76 -13.86 -2.96
C LEU A 147 10.70 -13.35 -4.41
N THR A 148 11.43 -12.28 -4.74
CA THR A 148 11.46 -11.72 -6.11
C THR A 148 12.64 -12.21 -6.94
N ASN A 149 13.51 -13.03 -6.35
CA ASN A 149 14.77 -13.48 -6.95
C ASN A 149 15.61 -12.30 -7.46
N THR A 150 15.76 -11.29 -6.61
CA THR A 150 16.54 -10.09 -6.90
C THR A 150 17.95 -10.27 -6.35
N ASP A 151 18.96 -10.12 -7.19
CA ASP A 151 20.35 -10.40 -6.81
C ASP A 151 21.02 -9.24 -6.08
N ARG A 152 20.49 -8.03 -6.23
CA ARG A 152 21.20 -6.80 -5.84
C ARG A 152 20.26 -5.77 -5.20
N TYR A 153 20.83 -4.98 -4.29
CA TYR A 153 20.19 -3.82 -3.68
C TYR A 153 21.18 -2.69 -3.49
N TYR A 154 20.70 -1.49 -3.20
CA TYR A 154 21.56 -0.32 -2.97
C TYR A 154 21.51 0.08 -1.51
N VAL A 155 22.67 0.34 -0.93
CA VAL A 155 22.82 0.88 0.42
C VAL A 155 23.24 2.33 0.33
N VAL A 156 22.49 3.21 1.00
CA VAL A 156 22.83 4.63 1.15
C VAL A 156 23.41 4.82 2.55
N TYR A 157 24.61 5.33 2.64
CA TYR A 157 25.28 5.60 3.91
C TYR A 157 26.08 6.90 3.84
N LYS A 158 26.52 7.40 4.99
CA LYS A 158 27.42 8.55 5.06
C LYS A 158 28.86 8.07 5.15
N ASP A 159 29.72 8.68 4.33
CA ASP A 159 31.16 8.47 4.39
C ASP A 159 31.79 9.18 5.63
N LYS A 160 33.12 9.08 5.77
CA LYS A 160 33.84 9.71 6.87
C LYS A 160 33.75 11.24 6.87
N GLN A 161 33.43 11.85 5.73
CA GLN A 161 33.26 13.29 5.54
C GLN A 161 31.78 13.71 5.62
N GLN A 162 30.90 12.81 6.02
CA GLN A 162 29.43 13.04 6.11
C GLN A 162 28.71 13.27 4.76
N HIS A 163 29.34 12.89 3.64
CA HIS A 163 28.70 12.91 2.34
C HIS A 163 27.88 11.63 2.16
N SER A 164 26.73 11.76 1.51
CA SER A 164 25.90 10.60 1.17
C SER A 164 26.55 9.81 0.03
N THR A 165 26.73 8.53 0.24
CA THR A 165 27.33 7.59 -0.73
C THR A 165 26.37 6.45 -0.98
N ILE A 166 26.28 5.98 -2.23
CA ILE A 166 25.45 4.85 -2.65
C ILE A 166 26.38 3.74 -3.10
N THR A 167 26.19 2.55 -2.53
CA THR A 167 26.92 1.34 -2.91
C THR A 167 25.94 0.24 -3.27
N GLN A 168 26.23 -0.47 -4.35
CA GLN A 168 25.48 -1.67 -4.74
C GLN A 168 26.00 -2.87 -3.95
N MET A 169 25.06 -3.66 -3.39
CA MET A 169 25.36 -4.89 -2.67
C MET A 169 24.62 -6.08 -3.27
N SER A 170 25.14 -7.27 -3.07
CA SER A 170 24.51 -8.54 -3.47
C SER A 170 23.96 -9.26 -2.24
N PHE A 171 22.84 -9.98 -2.41
CA PHE A 171 22.28 -10.84 -1.36
C PHE A 171 23.13 -12.08 -1.08
N ASP A 172 23.97 -12.51 -2.02
CA ASP A 172 24.78 -13.73 -1.92
C ASP A 172 26.04 -13.59 -1.02
N ASN A 173 26.29 -12.42 -0.45
CA ASN A 173 27.47 -12.12 0.37
C ASN A 173 27.17 -11.98 1.87
N GLN A 174 26.12 -12.62 2.38
CA GLN A 174 25.85 -12.69 3.83
C GLN A 174 25.99 -14.12 4.38
#